data_7a739c9761f745eee3df8f381755bae7
#
_entry.id   7a739c9761f745eee3df8f381755bae7
#
_cell.length_a   1.000
_cell.length_b   1.000
_cell.length_c   1.000
_cell.angle_alpha   90.00
_cell.angle_beta   90.00
_cell.angle_gamma   90.00
#
_symmetry.space_group_name_H-M   'P 1'
#
loop_
_entity.id
_entity.type
_entity.pdbx_description
1 polymer ?
#
loop_
_entity_poly.entity_id
_entity_poly.type
_entity_poly.pdbx_seq_one_letter_code
_entity_poly.pdbx_strand_id
1 'polypeptide(L)'
;KETPQYHGRGLSYCATCDGNFFREQEVAVVGGGDTALEDALYLSRICKKVYLVHRRLEFRGQPVLQWQVRGVENIELVMPYTPQRILGEEGVEGLVVKHKKSGEERELQVTGIFSALGLLPNNELVEGMVEMTDYGYVKVDQRMRTSHPRIFAAGDVVDSPLRQIAVAVGQAAIATETARCWINENCAIEMDKR
;
A
#
# COMPACT_ATOMS: atom_id res chain seq x y z
N LYS A 1 3.39 1.44 17.01
CA LYS A 1 4.30 2.62 17.16
C LYS A 1 5.79 2.29 17.02
N GLU A 2 6.19 1.05 16.70
CA GLU A 2 7.57 0.55 16.78
C GLU A 2 8.02 -0.12 15.48
N THR A 3 7.46 0.27 14.36
CA THR A 3 7.73 -0.39 13.07
C THR A 3 8.94 0.13 12.27
N PRO A 4 9.48 1.35 12.48
CA PRO A 4 10.56 1.85 11.63
C PRO A 4 11.82 0.98 11.61
N GLN A 5 12.16 0.34 12.74
CA GLN A 5 13.33 -0.53 12.84
C GLN A 5 13.26 -1.80 11.98
N TYR A 6 12.07 -2.24 11.59
CA TYR A 6 11.86 -3.44 10.79
C TYR A 6 11.73 -3.17 9.28
N HIS A 7 11.73 -1.90 8.86
CA HIS A 7 11.73 -1.54 7.45
C HIS A 7 12.99 -2.08 6.76
N GLY A 8 12.82 -2.85 5.69
CA GLY A 8 13.91 -3.55 5.02
C GLY A 8 14.50 -4.73 5.82
N ARG A 9 13.88 -5.07 6.96
CA ARG A 9 14.29 -6.16 7.85
C ARG A 9 13.11 -7.07 8.21
N GLY A 10 12.28 -7.36 7.22
CA GLY A 10 11.12 -8.26 7.35
C GLY A 10 9.76 -7.58 7.35
N LEU A 11 9.66 -6.26 7.54
CA LEU A 11 8.40 -5.53 7.36
C LEU A 11 8.34 -4.89 5.97
N SER A 12 7.28 -5.23 5.22
CA SER A 12 7.01 -4.73 3.88
C SER A 12 5.59 -4.19 3.74
N TYR A 13 5.38 -3.35 2.73
CA TYR A 13 4.08 -2.80 2.32
C TYR A 13 3.70 -3.18 0.89
N CYS A 14 4.50 -4.03 0.24
CA CYS A 14 4.32 -4.40 -1.16
C CYS A 14 4.72 -5.86 -1.38
N ALA A 15 3.76 -6.76 -1.47
CA ALA A 15 4.03 -8.18 -1.69
C ALA A 15 4.72 -8.46 -3.03
N THR A 16 4.31 -7.76 -4.09
CA THR A 16 4.91 -7.92 -5.41
C THR A 16 6.35 -7.38 -5.50
N CYS A 17 6.70 -6.39 -4.64
CA CYS A 17 8.05 -5.83 -4.58
C CYS A 17 9.01 -6.76 -3.84
N ASP A 18 8.62 -7.20 -2.66
CA ASP A 18 9.52 -7.82 -1.68
C ASP A 18 9.25 -9.31 -1.46
N GLY A 19 8.12 -9.84 -1.94
CA GLY A 19 7.71 -11.22 -1.67
C GLY A 19 8.75 -12.27 -2.05
N ASN A 20 9.54 -12.04 -3.11
CA ASN A 20 10.57 -12.98 -3.53
C ASN A 20 11.73 -13.15 -2.51
N PHE A 21 11.94 -12.19 -1.60
CA PHE A 21 12.93 -12.34 -0.52
C PHE A 21 12.50 -13.36 0.54
N PHE A 22 11.21 -13.71 0.57
CA PHE A 22 10.61 -14.64 1.54
C PHE A 22 10.22 -15.98 0.92
N ARG A 23 10.84 -16.35 -0.22
CA ARG A 23 10.60 -17.64 -0.88
C ARG A 23 10.84 -18.80 0.09
N GLU A 24 9.89 -19.77 0.10
CA GLU A 24 9.90 -20.94 1.00
C GLU A 24 9.91 -20.62 2.51
N GLN A 25 9.60 -19.38 2.89
CA GLN A 25 9.50 -18.95 4.28
C GLN A 25 8.03 -18.81 4.71
N GLU A 26 7.80 -18.64 6.00
CA GLU A 26 6.49 -18.36 6.58
C GLU A 26 6.33 -16.85 6.79
N VAL A 27 5.23 -16.30 6.32
CA VAL A 27 4.97 -14.84 6.34
C VAL A 27 3.58 -14.53 6.86
N ALA A 28 3.39 -13.31 7.37
CA ALA A 28 2.07 -12.80 7.74
C ALA A 28 1.65 -11.67 6.80
N VAL A 29 0.39 -11.67 6.37
CA VAL A 29 -0.29 -10.54 5.73
C VAL A 29 -1.29 -9.97 6.72
N VAL A 30 -1.21 -8.66 6.98
CA VAL A 30 -2.09 -7.98 7.93
C VAL A 30 -3.04 -7.08 7.17
N GLY A 31 -4.32 -7.45 7.13
CA GLY A 31 -5.34 -6.69 6.42
C GLY A 31 -6.62 -7.50 6.17
N GLY A 32 -7.51 -6.99 5.35
CA GLY A 32 -8.79 -7.67 5.04
C GLY A 32 -9.61 -6.98 3.95
N GLY A 33 -8.98 -6.08 3.19
CA GLY A 33 -9.48 -5.53 1.92
C GLY A 33 -8.88 -6.29 0.74
N ASP A 34 -9.18 -5.84 -0.49
CA ASP A 34 -8.70 -6.47 -1.73
C ASP A 34 -7.19 -6.65 -1.73
N THR A 35 -6.42 -5.61 -1.43
CA THR A 35 -4.95 -5.67 -1.38
C THR A 35 -4.44 -6.79 -0.47
N ALA A 36 -5.03 -6.96 0.73
CA ALA A 36 -4.59 -8.02 1.65
C ALA A 36 -4.88 -9.42 1.10
N LEU A 37 -6.02 -9.60 0.43
CA LEU A 37 -6.40 -10.87 -0.17
C LEU A 37 -5.53 -11.18 -1.39
N GLU A 38 -5.26 -10.19 -2.24
CA GLU A 38 -4.38 -10.30 -3.41
C GLU A 38 -2.94 -10.59 -3.00
N ASP A 39 -2.42 -9.88 -1.98
CA ASP A 39 -1.09 -10.10 -1.41
C ASP A 39 -0.96 -11.52 -0.84
N ALA A 40 -1.97 -12.01 -0.11
CA ALA A 40 -1.98 -13.36 0.43
C ALA A 40 -1.97 -14.42 -0.69
N LEU A 41 -2.78 -14.22 -1.74
CA LEU A 41 -2.80 -15.09 -2.93
C LEU A 41 -1.48 -15.07 -3.69
N TYR A 42 -0.85 -13.91 -3.82
CA TYR A 42 0.45 -13.79 -4.48
C TYR A 42 1.54 -14.52 -3.66
N LEU A 43 1.63 -14.22 -2.36
CA LEU A 43 2.62 -14.80 -1.47
C LEU A 43 2.45 -16.32 -1.29
N SER A 44 1.23 -16.83 -1.34
CA SER A 44 0.98 -18.28 -1.24
C SER A 44 1.63 -19.10 -2.35
N ARG A 45 1.94 -18.48 -3.49
CA ARG A 45 2.60 -19.16 -4.63
C ARG A 45 4.11 -19.28 -4.48
N ILE A 46 4.71 -18.51 -3.56
CA ILE A 46 6.17 -18.42 -3.41
C ILE A 46 6.63 -18.73 -1.99
N CYS A 47 5.81 -18.48 -0.99
CA CYS A 47 6.11 -18.73 0.41
C CYS A 47 5.63 -20.14 0.83
N LYS A 48 6.27 -20.68 1.85
CA LYS A 48 5.87 -21.97 2.46
C LYS A 48 4.49 -21.89 3.10
N LYS A 49 4.22 -20.79 3.82
CA LYS A 49 2.95 -20.56 4.51
C LYS A 49 2.66 -19.07 4.63
N VAL A 50 1.38 -18.70 4.52
CA VAL A 50 0.89 -17.34 4.68
C VAL A 50 -0.15 -17.30 5.80
N TYR A 51 0.09 -16.50 6.84
CA TYR A 51 -0.90 -16.19 7.87
C TYR A 51 -1.63 -14.90 7.48
N LEU A 52 -2.92 -15.01 7.12
CA LEU A 52 -3.74 -13.84 6.83
C LEU A 52 -4.45 -13.37 8.09
N VAL A 53 -3.89 -12.32 8.70
CA VAL A 53 -4.35 -11.75 9.97
C VAL A 53 -5.39 -10.67 9.73
N HIS A 54 -6.61 -10.86 10.26
CA HIS A 54 -7.67 -9.86 10.14
C HIS A 54 -8.45 -9.67 11.45
N ARG A 55 -8.77 -8.39 11.75
CA ARG A 55 -9.42 -7.98 13.02
C ARG A 55 -10.91 -8.30 13.12
N ARG A 56 -11.56 -8.74 12.05
CA ARG A 56 -12.99 -9.09 11.98
C ARG A 56 -13.16 -10.54 11.56
N LEU A 57 -14.35 -11.09 11.71
CA LEU A 57 -14.72 -12.43 11.22
C LEU A 57 -14.98 -12.44 9.71
N GLU A 58 -15.23 -11.28 9.12
CA GLU A 58 -15.53 -11.12 7.70
C GLU A 58 -14.56 -10.15 7.06
N PHE A 59 -14.10 -10.49 5.86
CA PHE A 59 -13.29 -9.61 5.02
C PHE A 59 -14.17 -8.52 4.40
N ARG A 60 -13.53 -7.40 4.00
CA ARG A 60 -14.17 -6.32 3.24
C ARG A 60 -13.87 -6.41 1.75
N GLY A 61 -12.91 -7.23 1.36
CA GLY A 61 -12.53 -7.41 -0.03
C GLY A 61 -13.59 -8.14 -0.85
N GLN A 62 -13.39 -8.18 -2.15
CA GLN A 62 -14.33 -8.75 -3.12
C GLN A 62 -14.62 -10.23 -2.83
N PRO A 63 -15.88 -10.69 -3.02
CA PRO A 63 -16.26 -12.08 -2.74
C PRO A 63 -15.43 -13.13 -3.49
N VAL A 64 -15.00 -12.83 -4.72
CA VAL A 64 -14.18 -13.73 -5.52
C VAL A 64 -12.80 -13.94 -4.88
N LEU A 65 -12.18 -12.88 -4.36
CA LEU A 65 -10.88 -12.97 -3.67
C LEU A 65 -11.02 -13.74 -2.35
N GLN A 66 -12.10 -13.49 -1.61
CA GLN A 66 -12.39 -14.23 -0.38
C GLN A 66 -12.55 -15.73 -0.62
N TRP A 67 -13.26 -16.11 -1.71
CA TRP A 67 -13.42 -17.49 -2.09
C TRP A 67 -12.08 -18.13 -2.47
N GLN A 68 -11.25 -17.44 -3.25
CA GLN A 68 -9.93 -17.92 -3.66
C GLN A 68 -9.02 -18.16 -2.45
N VAL A 69 -8.90 -17.17 -1.55
CA VAL A 69 -8.07 -17.28 -0.34
C VAL A 69 -8.47 -18.47 0.54
N ARG A 70 -9.77 -18.75 0.67
CA ARG A 70 -10.27 -19.90 1.46
C ARG A 70 -9.96 -21.26 0.82
N GLY A 71 -9.73 -21.29 -0.49
CA GLY A 71 -9.42 -22.50 -1.25
C GLY A 71 -7.91 -22.81 -1.33
N VAL A 72 -7.03 -21.96 -0.80
CA VAL A 72 -5.58 -22.14 -0.86
C VAL A 72 -5.07 -22.80 0.43
N GLU A 73 -4.48 -23.98 0.31
CA GLU A 73 -4.12 -24.86 1.44
C GLU A 73 -3.08 -24.22 2.38
N ASN A 74 -2.09 -23.50 1.83
CA ASN A 74 -1.02 -22.87 2.63
C ASN A 74 -1.35 -21.46 3.13
N ILE A 75 -2.61 -20.99 2.99
CA ILE A 75 -3.09 -19.76 3.63
C ILE A 75 -3.86 -20.13 4.89
N GLU A 76 -3.37 -19.69 6.05
CA GLU A 76 -4.09 -19.81 7.32
C GLU A 76 -4.79 -18.51 7.66
N LEU A 77 -6.11 -18.56 7.85
CA LEU A 77 -6.91 -17.41 8.27
C LEU A 77 -6.81 -17.21 9.79
N VAL A 78 -6.16 -16.14 10.22
CA VAL A 78 -6.00 -15.77 11.63
C VAL A 78 -7.00 -14.66 11.96
N MET A 79 -8.21 -15.06 12.31
CA MET A 79 -9.36 -14.16 12.53
C MET A 79 -10.14 -14.56 13.78
N PRO A 80 -10.71 -13.66 14.54
CA PRO A 80 -10.55 -12.20 14.54
C PRO A 80 -9.39 -11.77 15.46
N TYR A 81 -8.24 -11.52 14.89
CA TYR A 81 -7.04 -11.15 15.62
C TYR A 81 -6.48 -9.79 15.18
N THR A 82 -5.80 -9.11 16.10
CA THR A 82 -5.09 -7.86 15.84
C THR A 82 -3.61 -8.03 16.14
N PRO A 83 -2.70 -7.48 15.31
CA PRO A 83 -1.28 -7.48 15.63
C PRO A 83 -1.01 -6.64 16.89
N GLN A 84 -0.13 -7.14 17.76
CA GLN A 84 0.26 -6.48 19.00
C GLN A 84 1.71 -6.02 18.98
N ARG A 85 2.63 -6.94 18.70
CA ARG A 85 4.06 -6.64 18.63
C ARG A 85 4.75 -7.55 17.64
N ILE A 86 5.80 -7.01 17.04
CA ILE A 86 6.73 -7.75 16.20
C ILE A 86 7.84 -8.29 17.13
N LEU A 87 8.27 -9.52 16.89
CA LEU A 87 9.38 -10.16 17.59
C LEU A 87 10.62 -10.13 16.71
N GLY A 88 11.78 -10.05 17.38
CA GLY A 88 13.10 -10.01 16.76
C GLY A 88 13.83 -8.69 17.02
N GLU A 89 15.15 -8.75 17.17
CA GLU A 89 15.99 -7.57 17.44
C GLU A 89 16.56 -6.97 16.16
N GLU A 90 17.12 -7.80 15.29
CA GLU A 90 17.74 -7.35 14.03
C GLU A 90 16.78 -7.37 12.84
N GLY A 91 15.69 -8.11 12.93
CA GLY A 91 14.66 -8.27 11.90
C GLY A 91 13.42 -8.95 12.45
N VAL A 92 12.47 -9.24 11.57
CA VAL A 92 11.26 -9.95 11.94
C VAL A 92 11.56 -11.42 12.16
N GLU A 93 11.26 -11.93 13.36
CA GLU A 93 11.35 -13.33 13.75
C GLU A 93 9.99 -13.90 14.17
N GLY A 94 9.00 -13.04 14.38
CA GLY A 94 7.65 -13.43 14.71
C GLY A 94 6.69 -12.25 14.81
N LEU A 95 5.40 -12.60 14.92
CA LEU A 95 4.31 -11.66 15.13
C LEU A 95 3.39 -12.16 16.23
N VAL A 96 3.26 -11.41 17.31
CA VAL A 96 2.24 -11.68 18.33
C VAL A 96 0.93 -11.02 17.90
N VAL A 97 -0.11 -11.84 17.85
CA VAL A 97 -1.48 -11.41 17.55
C VAL A 97 -2.38 -11.69 18.73
N LYS A 98 -3.40 -10.86 18.93
CA LYS A 98 -4.35 -10.96 20.05
C LYS A 98 -5.76 -11.15 19.54
N HIS A 99 -6.43 -12.18 20.05
CA HIS A 99 -7.83 -12.43 19.74
C HIS A 99 -8.73 -11.35 20.32
N LYS A 100 -9.55 -10.76 19.46
CA LYS A 100 -10.29 -9.54 19.79
C LYS A 100 -11.31 -9.70 20.91
N LYS A 101 -11.88 -10.89 21.09
CA LYS A 101 -12.92 -11.14 22.12
C LYS A 101 -12.35 -11.77 23.39
N SER A 102 -11.56 -12.85 23.26
CA SER A 102 -11.01 -13.58 24.42
C SER A 102 -9.80 -12.88 25.05
N GLY A 103 -9.11 -12.02 24.28
CA GLY A 103 -7.85 -11.43 24.71
C GLY A 103 -6.65 -12.36 24.65
N GLU A 104 -6.83 -13.59 24.21
CA GLU A 104 -5.79 -14.60 24.05
C GLU A 104 -4.73 -14.13 23.05
N GLU A 105 -3.48 -14.24 23.42
CA GLU A 105 -2.35 -13.97 22.54
C GLU A 105 -1.86 -15.25 21.88
N ARG A 106 -1.51 -15.13 20.59
CA ARG A 106 -0.90 -16.19 19.81
C ARG A 106 0.33 -15.64 19.12
N GLU A 107 1.41 -16.40 19.15
CA GLU A 107 2.63 -16.10 18.41
C GLU A 107 2.62 -16.83 17.07
N LEU A 108 2.89 -16.08 16.00
CA LEU A 108 3.11 -16.60 14.66
C LEU A 108 4.60 -16.51 14.36
N GLN A 109 5.21 -17.66 14.07
CA GLN A 109 6.62 -17.76 13.67
C GLN A 109 6.73 -17.35 12.21
N VAL A 110 7.11 -16.10 11.95
CA VAL A 110 7.20 -15.53 10.60
C VAL A 110 8.46 -14.71 10.46
N THR A 111 9.07 -14.73 9.28
CA THR A 111 10.25 -13.94 8.95
C THR A 111 9.90 -12.67 8.16
N GLY A 112 8.64 -12.57 7.69
CA GLY A 112 8.14 -11.42 6.96
C GLY A 112 6.71 -11.04 7.35
N ILE A 113 6.44 -9.74 7.39
CA ILE A 113 5.12 -9.17 7.64
C ILE A 113 4.80 -8.19 6.52
N PHE A 114 3.70 -8.43 5.82
CA PHE A 114 3.17 -7.56 4.77
C PHE A 114 1.97 -6.79 5.31
N SER A 115 2.11 -5.46 5.42
CA SER A 115 1.08 -4.60 5.97
C SER A 115 0.18 -4.06 4.87
N ALA A 116 -1.01 -4.63 4.73
CA ALA A 116 -2.05 -4.22 3.77
C ALA A 116 -3.23 -3.53 4.49
N LEU A 117 -2.93 -2.57 5.36
CA LEU A 117 -3.91 -1.82 6.17
C LEU A 117 -4.52 -0.62 5.45
N GLY A 118 -4.03 -0.30 4.27
CA GLY A 118 -4.35 0.88 3.47
C GLY A 118 -3.26 1.94 3.55
N LEU A 119 -3.29 2.83 2.56
CA LEU A 119 -2.38 3.95 2.44
C LEU A 119 -3.15 5.26 2.56
N LEU A 120 -2.52 6.27 3.13
CA LEU A 120 -3.01 7.64 3.13
C LEU A 120 -2.02 8.49 2.33
N PRO A 121 -2.48 9.28 1.35
CA PRO A 121 -1.59 10.18 0.62
C PRO A 121 -1.14 11.33 1.50
N ASN A 122 0.13 11.74 1.35
CA ASN A 122 0.66 12.96 2.00
C ASN A 122 0.26 14.17 1.14
N ASN A 123 -0.91 14.72 1.40
CA ASN A 123 -1.55 15.75 0.58
C ASN A 123 -1.69 17.11 1.30
N GLU A 124 -1.15 17.26 2.50
CA GLU A 124 -1.32 18.43 3.36
C GLU A 124 -0.87 19.74 2.68
N LEU A 125 0.14 19.66 1.81
CA LEU A 125 0.66 20.83 1.08
C LEU A 125 -0.32 21.44 0.08
N VAL A 126 -1.30 20.67 -0.38
CA VAL A 126 -2.23 21.06 -1.45
C VAL A 126 -3.70 20.93 -1.03
N GLU A 127 -3.94 20.65 0.25
CA GLU A 127 -5.27 20.56 0.83
C GLU A 127 -6.02 21.89 0.66
N GLY A 128 -7.26 21.82 0.15
CA GLY A 128 -8.08 23.01 -0.15
C GLY A 128 -7.65 23.78 -1.40
N MET A 129 -6.55 23.41 -2.07
CA MET A 129 -6.07 24.08 -3.29
C MET A 129 -6.44 23.33 -4.57
N VAL A 130 -6.61 21.99 -4.47
CA VAL A 130 -6.92 21.12 -5.61
C VAL A 130 -8.06 20.17 -5.27
N GLU A 131 -8.74 19.65 -6.29
CA GLU A 131 -9.74 18.62 -6.10
C GLU A 131 -9.10 17.30 -5.70
N MET A 132 -9.73 16.60 -4.74
CA MET A 132 -9.30 15.32 -4.23
C MET A 132 -10.44 14.30 -4.27
N THR A 133 -10.09 13.02 -4.18
CA THR A 133 -11.03 11.94 -3.95
C THR A 133 -11.47 11.92 -2.48
N ASP A 134 -12.51 11.15 -2.15
CA ASP A 134 -12.96 10.94 -0.76
C ASP A 134 -11.88 10.30 0.13
N TYR A 135 -10.85 9.70 -0.47
CA TYR A 135 -9.69 9.11 0.21
C TYR A 135 -8.48 10.05 0.29
N GLY A 136 -8.62 11.30 -0.18
CA GLY A 136 -7.58 12.32 -0.12
C GLY A 136 -6.56 12.28 -1.27
N TYR A 137 -6.74 11.42 -2.28
CA TYR A 137 -5.85 11.43 -3.45
C TYR A 137 -6.16 12.61 -4.38
N VAL A 138 -5.10 13.26 -4.88
CA VAL A 138 -5.24 14.37 -5.83
C VAL A 138 -5.80 13.86 -7.15
N LYS A 139 -6.88 14.49 -7.64
CA LYS A 139 -7.44 14.20 -8.96
C LYS A 139 -6.61 14.92 -10.03
N VAL A 140 -6.20 14.16 -11.06
CA VAL A 140 -5.46 14.69 -12.21
C VAL A 140 -6.05 14.17 -13.51
N ASP A 141 -5.83 14.94 -14.58
CA ASP A 141 -6.13 14.49 -15.94
C ASP A 141 -4.98 13.62 -16.51
N GLN A 142 -5.10 13.16 -17.77
CA GLN A 142 -4.08 12.37 -18.44
C GLN A 142 -2.73 13.10 -18.64
N ARG A 143 -2.72 14.42 -18.47
CA ARG A 143 -1.53 15.27 -18.52
C ARG A 143 -1.01 15.65 -17.14
N MET A 144 -1.48 14.98 -16.10
CA MET A 144 -1.12 15.24 -14.70
C MET A 144 -1.45 16.67 -14.23
N ARG A 145 -2.46 17.32 -14.84
CA ARG A 145 -2.98 18.61 -14.39
C ARG A 145 -3.97 18.39 -13.27
N THR A 146 -3.88 19.21 -12.23
CA THR A 146 -4.89 19.29 -11.17
C THR A 146 -6.00 20.28 -11.54
N SER A 147 -6.99 20.46 -10.67
CA SER A 147 -8.01 21.52 -10.81
C SER A 147 -7.43 22.93 -10.69
N HIS A 148 -6.24 23.08 -10.10
CA HIS A 148 -5.54 24.36 -10.02
C HIS A 148 -4.59 24.54 -11.21
N PRO A 149 -4.63 25.68 -11.95
CA PRO A 149 -3.91 25.85 -13.22
C PRO A 149 -2.38 25.82 -13.12
N ARG A 150 -1.83 26.04 -11.92
CA ARG A 150 -0.37 26.08 -11.68
C ARG A 150 0.14 24.94 -10.82
N ILE A 151 -0.70 23.95 -10.51
CA ILE A 151 -0.31 22.78 -9.71
C ILE A 151 -0.48 21.54 -10.57
N PHE A 152 0.60 20.76 -10.64
CA PHE A 152 0.66 19.47 -11.28
C PHE A 152 1.00 18.43 -10.22
N ALA A 153 0.44 17.24 -10.32
CA ALA A 153 0.69 16.18 -9.34
C ALA A 153 0.97 14.85 -10.03
N ALA A 154 1.84 14.04 -9.44
CA ALA A 154 2.25 12.77 -9.98
C ALA A 154 2.68 11.81 -8.86
N GLY A 155 2.71 10.51 -9.13
CA GLY A 155 3.13 9.48 -8.19
C GLY A 155 2.02 9.07 -7.22
N ASP A 156 2.40 8.58 -6.05
CA ASP A 156 1.47 7.94 -5.12
C ASP A 156 0.45 8.89 -4.47
N VAL A 157 0.65 10.19 -4.61
CA VAL A 157 -0.29 11.21 -4.12
C VAL A 157 -1.52 11.37 -5.01
N VAL A 158 -1.44 10.94 -6.28
CA VAL A 158 -2.57 11.04 -7.21
C VAL A 158 -3.48 9.81 -7.17
N ASP A 159 -4.70 9.96 -7.65
CA ASP A 159 -5.63 8.84 -7.85
C ASP A 159 -5.14 7.94 -8.98
N SER A 160 -4.39 6.92 -8.62
CA SER A 160 -3.77 5.98 -9.55
C SER A 160 -4.14 4.53 -9.20
N PRO A 161 -4.46 3.69 -10.20
CA PRO A 161 -4.80 2.30 -9.96
C PRO A 161 -3.60 1.45 -9.51
N LEU A 162 -2.37 1.90 -9.75
CA LEU A 162 -1.15 1.18 -9.43
C LEU A 162 -0.12 2.13 -8.82
N ARG A 163 0.37 1.78 -7.62
CA ARG A 163 1.41 2.51 -6.89
C ARG A 163 2.72 1.74 -6.99
N GLN A 164 3.52 2.11 -7.98
CA GLN A 164 4.83 1.55 -8.27
C GLN A 164 5.78 2.67 -8.70
N ILE A 165 7.06 2.54 -8.39
CA ILE A 165 8.09 3.52 -8.77
C ILE A 165 8.07 3.82 -10.28
N ALA A 166 7.91 2.79 -11.11
CA ALA A 166 7.85 2.95 -12.56
C ALA A 166 6.67 3.83 -13.01
N VAL A 167 5.49 3.68 -12.36
CA VAL A 167 4.31 4.52 -12.62
C VAL A 167 4.57 5.95 -12.18
N ALA A 168 5.11 6.14 -10.97
CA ALA A 168 5.43 7.47 -10.44
C ALA A 168 6.42 8.22 -11.34
N VAL A 169 7.47 7.53 -11.82
CA VAL A 169 8.46 8.10 -12.77
C VAL A 169 7.80 8.49 -14.10
N GLY A 170 6.96 7.62 -14.66
CA GLY A 170 6.24 7.92 -15.90
C GLY A 170 5.30 9.13 -15.75
N GLN A 171 4.53 9.17 -14.67
CA GLN A 171 3.66 10.30 -14.37
C GLN A 171 4.45 11.59 -14.13
N ALA A 172 5.58 11.54 -13.43
CA ALA A 172 6.45 12.69 -13.21
C ALA A 172 7.01 13.27 -14.52
N ALA A 173 7.40 12.40 -15.47
CA ALA A 173 7.83 12.83 -16.80
C ALA A 173 6.71 13.58 -17.55
N ILE A 174 5.47 13.05 -17.51
CA ILE A 174 4.29 13.70 -18.12
C ILE A 174 4.00 15.05 -17.43
N ALA A 175 4.01 15.08 -16.10
CA ALA A 175 3.76 16.29 -15.32
C ALA A 175 4.79 17.40 -15.64
N THR A 176 6.06 17.03 -15.72
CA THR A 176 7.16 17.96 -16.03
C THR A 176 7.01 18.55 -17.43
N GLU A 177 6.72 17.72 -18.44
CA GLU A 177 6.52 18.21 -19.81
C GLU A 177 5.27 19.10 -19.91
N THR A 178 4.20 18.73 -19.23
CA THR A 178 2.99 19.55 -19.17
C THR A 178 3.24 20.90 -18.51
N ALA A 179 3.99 20.94 -17.42
CA ALA A 179 4.36 22.17 -16.74
C ALA A 179 5.26 23.05 -17.62
N ARG A 180 6.23 22.46 -18.33
CA ARG A 180 7.09 23.17 -19.30
C ARG A 180 6.27 23.83 -20.40
N CYS A 181 5.33 23.10 -21.01
CA CYS A 181 4.43 23.66 -22.02
C CYS A 181 3.60 24.81 -21.46
N TRP A 182 3.02 24.63 -20.28
CA TRP A 182 2.23 25.66 -19.62
C TRP A 182 3.04 26.94 -19.37
N ILE A 183 4.29 26.84 -18.90
CA ILE A 183 5.19 27.99 -18.70
C ILE A 183 5.43 28.70 -20.02
N ASN A 184 5.75 27.98 -21.09
CA ASN A 184 6.02 28.60 -22.41
C ASN A 184 4.79 29.34 -22.96
N GLU A 185 3.59 28.76 -22.80
CA GLU A 185 2.36 29.35 -23.29
C GLU A 185 1.95 30.59 -22.49
N ASN A 186 2.18 30.62 -21.18
CA ASN A 186 1.69 31.67 -20.30
C ASN A 186 2.74 32.75 -19.97
N CYS A 187 4.04 32.37 -19.89
CA CYS A 187 5.10 33.36 -19.60
C CYS A 187 5.58 34.12 -20.85
N ALA A 188 5.48 33.54 -22.04
CA ALA A 188 5.76 34.26 -23.29
C ALA A 188 4.82 35.44 -23.52
N ILE A 189 3.54 35.30 -23.11
CA ILE A 189 2.52 36.37 -23.22
C ILE A 189 2.82 37.57 -22.29
N GLU A 190 3.48 37.33 -21.15
CA GLU A 190 3.88 38.40 -20.22
C GLU A 190 5.10 39.18 -20.69
N MET A 191 5.98 38.59 -21.49
CA MET A 191 7.16 39.26 -22.06
C MET A 191 6.79 40.20 -23.24
N ASP A 192 5.73 39.87 -24.00
CA ASP A 192 5.27 40.67 -25.14
C ASP A 192 4.41 41.87 -24.71
N LYS A 193 4.05 41.98 -23.43
CA LYS A 193 3.28 43.07 -22.82
C LYS A 193 4.14 44.11 -22.09
N ARG A 194 5.48 43.97 -22.12
CA ARG A 194 6.45 44.95 -21.59
C ARG A 194 7.19 45.67 -22.71
#